data_d44f6366420f6e38566a4a26549270e6
#
_entry.id   d44f6366420f6e38566a4a26549270e6
#
_cell.length_a   1.000
_cell.length_b   1.000
_cell.length_c   1.000
_cell.angle_alpha   90.00
_cell.angle_beta   90.00
_cell.angle_gamma   90.00
#
_symmetry.space_group_name_H-M   'P 1'
#
loop_
_entity.id
_entity.type
_entity.pdbx_description
1 polymer ?
#
loop_
_entity_poly.entity_id
_entity_poly.type
_entity_poly.pdbx_seq_one_letter_code
_entity_poly.pdbx_strand_id
1 'polypeptide(L)'
;MRKRFEQQQVLDAIPIPEVWIDMKSRDQFPKLLAGLLHIFITPDLNESVFKILEQKVLSDKKKTGRLGMSLWELFVLGTVRLNLNIDYDRLHDLSNNHQSLRGLMGVETRKVFGDRKYYELQNLKDNLRLLDEQTLGKINEVIVKAGHRLKKKEAGQSNEVLGLVLKSDTFAVESNIHFPTDLNLLWDSARKCLDTVEKLRQYVMMSGWRKLKNWYRTIKKLYRKCSNIHRKKGSNYASRLSTATTAYLESARVLLDKVIVLLAEIKGTADIMVEGLIISLLSYKSYLEKFIDLVDRRILQGEKIPNSDKIFSIFEPHVEWLAKGKQGKKVELGHNVLVTTDQYNFIVDHEVIIKQTDSALALPLGLRLVELFGADQYSLESISFDRGFYSGPVKQVLQKHFQQVIMPKPGKKNHEQTNEETQKSFEKLRKKHSAVESNINELEHSGADKVRDKGLGGFKNYMAWSVVAYNLKRLGRVVMDQNLVPKFATE
;
A
#
# COMPACT_ATOMS: atom_id res chain seq x y z
N MET A 1 -26.04 -8.26 -8.08
CA MET A 1 -26.51 -8.02 -6.69
C MET A 1 -25.44 -8.54 -5.73
N ARG A 2 -25.14 -7.85 -4.61
CA ARG A 2 -24.24 -8.35 -3.55
C ARG A 2 -25.01 -8.40 -2.24
N LYS A 3 -24.77 -9.44 -1.46
CA LYS A 3 -25.29 -9.61 -0.10
C LYS A 3 -24.21 -9.23 0.92
N ARG A 4 -24.59 -8.96 2.17
CA ARG A 4 -23.64 -8.83 3.28
C ARG A 4 -22.86 -10.14 3.44
N PHE A 5 -23.58 -11.21 3.62
CA PHE A 5 -23.10 -12.61 3.70
C PHE A 5 -24.26 -13.53 3.30
N GLU A 6 -24.02 -14.83 3.17
CA GLU A 6 -25.08 -15.79 2.91
C GLU A 6 -25.85 -16.06 4.23
N GLN A 7 -27.14 -15.75 4.21
CA GLN A 7 -28.03 -15.91 5.39
C GLN A 7 -28.65 -17.31 5.47
N GLN A 8 -28.79 -17.98 4.33
CA GLN A 8 -29.26 -19.34 4.31
C GLN A 8 -28.11 -20.30 4.58
N GLN A 9 -28.37 -21.29 5.42
CA GLN A 9 -27.38 -22.32 5.67
C GLN A 9 -27.09 -23.07 4.34
N VAL A 10 -25.84 -23.04 3.94
CA VAL A 10 -25.38 -23.72 2.74
C VAL A 10 -25.00 -25.16 3.15
N LEU A 11 -25.46 -26.14 2.38
CA LEU A 11 -25.08 -27.54 2.61
C LEU A 11 -23.55 -27.67 2.55
N ASP A 12 -22.96 -28.45 3.46
CA ASP A 12 -21.50 -28.61 3.63
C ASP A 12 -20.74 -27.35 4.05
N ALA A 13 -21.40 -26.25 4.39
CA ALA A 13 -20.80 -25.09 5.05
C ALA A 13 -20.96 -25.19 6.57
N ILE A 14 -19.88 -24.84 7.28
CA ILE A 14 -19.93 -24.67 8.75
C ILE A 14 -20.51 -23.30 9.03
N PRO A 15 -21.46 -23.13 9.96
CA PRO A 15 -21.91 -21.81 10.40
C PRO A 15 -20.70 -20.95 10.85
N ILE A 16 -20.64 -19.69 10.41
CA ILE A 16 -19.47 -18.83 10.69
C ILE A 16 -19.12 -18.78 12.19
N PRO A 17 -20.10 -18.67 13.13
CA PRO A 17 -19.80 -18.68 14.56
C PRO A 17 -19.19 -19.98 15.09
N GLU A 18 -19.33 -21.09 14.36
CA GLU A 18 -18.89 -22.43 14.76
C GLU A 18 -17.56 -22.84 14.11
N VAL A 19 -16.91 -21.92 13.39
CA VAL A 19 -15.61 -22.17 12.75
C VAL A 19 -14.54 -22.41 13.80
N TRP A 20 -13.91 -23.56 13.76
CA TRP A 20 -12.84 -23.90 14.68
C TRP A 20 -11.59 -23.05 14.45
N ILE A 21 -11.05 -22.50 15.56
CA ILE A 21 -9.83 -21.68 15.58
C ILE A 21 -8.90 -22.27 16.65
N ASP A 22 -7.66 -22.59 16.25
CA ASP A 22 -6.64 -23.08 17.18
C ASP A 22 -6.15 -21.95 18.10
N MET A 23 -6.66 -21.93 19.33
CA MET A 23 -6.32 -20.95 20.36
C MET A 23 -4.88 -21.06 20.88
N LYS A 24 -4.23 -22.20 20.68
CA LYS A 24 -2.86 -22.45 21.14
C LYS A 24 -1.81 -22.18 20.05
N SER A 25 -2.25 -21.92 18.84
CA SER A 25 -1.34 -21.68 17.72
C SER A 25 -0.50 -20.42 17.91
N ARG A 26 0.79 -20.54 17.65
CA ARG A 26 1.72 -19.38 17.59
C ARG A 26 1.63 -18.62 16.27
N ASP A 27 0.99 -19.20 15.25
CA ASP A 27 0.82 -18.59 13.94
C ASP A 27 -0.03 -17.31 14.00
N GLN A 28 0.15 -16.44 13.01
CA GLN A 28 -0.58 -15.19 12.92
C GLN A 28 -2.01 -15.38 12.40
N PHE A 29 -2.24 -16.44 11.62
CA PHE A 29 -3.51 -16.66 10.94
C PHE A 29 -4.67 -16.93 11.90
N PRO A 30 -4.59 -17.82 12.92
CA PRO A 30 -5.64 -17.99 13.90
C PRO A 30 -6.02 -16.71 14.65
N LYS A 31 -5.03 -15.84 14.93
CA LYS A 31 -5.28 -14.52 15.56
C LYS A 31 -6.11 -13.63 14.65
N LEU A 32 -5.81 -13.58 13.35
CA LEU A 32 -6.62 -12.85 12.39
C LEU A 32 -8.04 -13.41 12.31
N LEU A 33 -8.20 -14.75 12.24
CA LEU A 33 -9.50 -15.41 12.19
C LEU A 33 -10.34 -15.08 13.44
N ALA A 34 -9.73 -15.07 14.63
CA ALA A 34 -10.40 -14.70 15.88
C ALA A 34 -10.88 -13.25 15.87
N GLY A 35 -10.07 -12.32 15.34
CA GLY A 35 -10.48 -10.91 15.18
C GLY A 35 -11.65 -10.74 14.21
N LEU A 36 -11.59 -11.41 13.06
CA LEU A 36 -12.67 -11.42 12.08
C LEU A 36 -13.96 -12.05 12.65
N LEU A 37 -13.84 -13.20 13.32
CA LEU A 37 -14.96 -13.86 13.97
C LEU A 37 -15.61 -12.94 15.02
N HIS A 38 -14.80 -12.27 15.84
CA HIS A 38 -15.31 -11.31 16.84
C HIS A 38 -16.10 -10.16 16.20
N ILE A 39 -15.62 -9.58 15.09
CA ILE A 39 -16.39 -8.60 14.31
C ILE A 39 -17.71 -9.18 13.81
N PHE A 40 -17.69 -10.43 13.31
CA PHE A 40 -18.89 -11.05 12.75
C PHE A 40 -19.96 -11.34 13.79
N ILE A 41 -19.58 -11.87 14.96
CA ILE A 41 -20.53 -12.28 16.02
C ILE A 41 -20.98 -11.15 16.94
N THR A 42 -20.29 -10.02 16.95
CA THR A 42 -20.64 -8.86 17.79
C THR A 42 -21.59 -7.94 17.01
N PRO A 43 -22.89 -7.84 17.39
CA PRO A 43 -23.90 -7.16 16.56
C PRO A 43 -23.56 -5.73 16.18
N ASP A 44 -23.10 -4.91 17.12
CA ASP A 44 -22.75 -3.51 16.87
C ASP A 44 -21.57 -3.34 15.93
N LEU A 45 -20.56 -4.22 16.03
CA LEU A 45 -19.38 -4.22 15.17
C LEU A 45 -19.75 -4.70 13.78
N ASN A 46 -20.52 -5.77 13.72
CA ASN A 46 -21.05 -6.35 12.48
C ASN A 46 -21.80 -5.29 11.67
N GLU A 47 -22.81 -4.66 12.29
CA GLU A 47 -23.62 -3.63 11.65
C GLU A 47 -22.78 -2.43 11.21
N SER A 48 -21.85 -1.96 12.05
CA SER A 48 -20.97 -0.83 11.73
C SER A 48 -20.09 -1.12 10.51
N VAL A 49 -19.45 -2.29 10.45
CA VAL A 49 -18.58 -2.68 9.33
C VAL A 49 -19.40 -2.87 8.06
N PHE A 50 -20.54 -3.58 8.13
CA PHE A 50 -21.37 -3.78 6.93
C PHE A 50 -21.96 -2.49 6.39
N LYS A 51 -22.37 -1.56 7.24
CA LYS A 51 -22.87 -0.24 6.82
C LYS A 51 -21.84 0.53 6.02
N ILE A 52 -20.56 0.52 6.47
CA ILE A 52 -19.45 1.14 5.74
C ILE A 52 -19.21 0.44 4.38
N LEU A 53 -19.19 -0.90 4.37
CA LEU A 53 -19.01 -1.68 3.16
C LEU A 53 -20.13 -1.47 2.14
N GLU A 54 -21.38 -1.47 2.58
CA GLU A 54 -22.56 -1.21 1.74
C GLU A 54 -22.52 0.18 1.14
N GLN A 55 -22.23 1.19 1.94
CA GLN A 55 -22.11 2.56 1.51
C GLN A 55 -21.11 2.73 0.36
N LYS A 56 -19.99 2.00 0.39
CA LYS A 56 -18.98 2.04 -0.67
C LYS A 56 -19.30 1.18 -1.88
N VAL A 57 -19.78 -0.03 -1.65
CA VAL A 57 -19.85 -1.04 -2.72
C VAL A 57 -21.21 -1.04 -3.41
N LEU A 58 -22.27 -0.59 -2.74
CA LEU A 58 -23.66 -0.70 -3.22
C LEU A 58 -24.32 0.63 -3.60
N SER A 59 -23.76 1.80 -3.20
CA SER A 59 -24.39 3.12 -3.33
C SER A 59 -24.90 3.43 -4.75
N ASP A 60 -24.15 3.05 -5.80
CA ASP A 60 -24.45 3.42 -7.19
C ASP A 60 -24.79 2.21 -8.08
N LYS A 61 -25.09 1.04 -7.48
CA LYS A 61 -25.30 -0.18 -8.26
C LYS A 61 -26.77 -0.60 -8.33
N LYS A 62 -27.22 -0.93 -9.53
CA LYS A 62 -28.53 -1.55 -9.74
C LYS A 62 -28.65 -2.84 -8.93
N LYS A 63 -29.80 -3.04 -8.27
CA LYS A 63 -30.09 -4.24 -7.46
C LYS A 63 -30.33 -5.51 -8.30
N THR A 64 -30.14 -5.43 -9.62
CA THR A 64 -30.32 -6.52 -10.60
C THR A 64 -28.97 -6.98 -11.15
N GLY A 65 -28.86 -8.24 -11.56
CA GLY A 65 -27.67 -8.83 -12.18
C GLY A 65 -27.14 -10.07 -11.45
N ARG A 66 -26.03 -10.64 -12.00
CA ARG A 66 -25.37 -11.84 -11.44
C ARG A 66 -24.92 -11.61 -9.99
N LEU A 67 -25.09 -12.62 -9.13
CA LEU A 67 -24.57 -12.62 -7.77
C LEU A 67 -23.05 -12.44 -7.78
N GLY A 68 -22.57 -11.37 -7.14
CA GLY A 68 -21.16 -11.15 -6.92
C GLY A 68 -20.69 -11.74 -5.58
N MET A 69 -19.39 -11.69 -5.34
CA MET A 69 -18.80 -12.02 -4.03
C MET A 69 -19.49 -11.21 -2.93
N SER A 70 -19.84 -11.82 -1.80
CA SER A 70 -20.46 -11.11 -0.66
C SER A 70 -19.50 -10.06 -0.07
N LEU A 71 -20.05 -9.10 0.67
CA LEU A 71 -19.23 -8.07 1.32
C LEU A 71 -18.31 -8.67 2.38
N TRP A 72 -18.78 -9.72 3.07
CA TRP A 72 -17.99 -10.42 4.08
C TRP A 72 -16.80 -11.17 3.45
N GLU A 73 -17.04 -11.95 2.39
CA GLU A 73 -15.96 -12.62 1.66
C GLU A 73 -14.88 -11.64 1.17
N LEU A 74 -15.32 -10.50 0.63
CA LEU A 74 -14.41 -9.44 0.18
C LEU A 74 -13.55 -8.93 1.33
N PHE A 75 -14.16 -8.65 2.47
CA PHE A 75 -13.46 -8.14 3.66
C PHE A 75 -12.48 -9.17 4.23
N VAL A 76 -12.92 -10.42 4.40
CA VAL A 76 -12.07 -11.52 4.87
C VAL A 76 -10.87 -11.74 3.94
N LEU A 77 -11.09 -11.85 2.63
CA LEU A 77 -10.02 -12.14 1.68
C LEU A 77 -8.99 -11.02 1.58
N GLY A 78 -9.43 -9.76 1.64
CA GLY A 78 -8.55 -8.61 1.65
C GLY A 78 -7.63 -8.59 2.87
N THR A 79 -8.18 -8.84 4.05
CA THR A 79 -7.40 -8.88 5.30
C THR A 79 -6.46 -10.08 5.36
N VAL A 80 -6.89 -11.25 4.89
CA VAL A 80 -6.04 -12.46 4.83
C VAL A 80 -4.84 -12.24 3.90
N ARG A 81 -5.06 -11.64 2.72
CA ARG A 81 -3.98 -11.36 1.77
C ARG A 81 -2.84 -10.58 2.43
N LEU A 82 -3.18 -9.51 3.15
CA LEU A 82 -2.18 -8.59 3.71
C LEU A 82 -1.62 -9.08 5.05
N ASN A 83 -2.41 -9.79 5.86
CA ASN A 83 -1.90 -10.38 7.10
C ASN A 83 -0.83 -11.45 6.85
N LEU A 84 -1.03 -12.27 5.81
CA LEU A 84 -0.13 -13.38 5.48
C LEU A 84 0.96 -12.99 4.47
N ASN A 85 1.03 -11.73 4.05
CA ASN A 85 1.98 -11.24 3.04
C ASN A 85 1.99 -12.11 1.75
N ILE A 86 0.82 -12.48 1.26
CA ILE A 86 0.67 -13.36 0.10
C ILE A 86 0.28 -12.59 -1.16
N ASP A 87 0.66 -13.14 -2.31
CA ASP A 87 0.19 -12.68 -3.60
C ASP A 87 -1.23 -13.19 -3.94
N TYR A 88 -1.76 -12.77 -5.07
CA TYR A 88 -3.09 -13.20 -5.50
C TYR A 88 -3.16 -14.68 -5.87
N ASP A 89 -2.06 -15.28 -6.35
CA ASP A 89 -2.04 -16.70 -6.72
C ASP A 89 -2.15 -17.58 -5.44
N ARG A 90 -1.41 -17.21 -4.38
CA ARG A 90 -1.53 -17.89 -3.09
C ARG A 90 -2.88 -17.62 -2.41
N LEU A 91 -3.42 -16.40 -2.51
CA LEU A 91 -4.76 -16.09 -2.03
C LEU A 91 -5.82 -16.95 -2.75
N HIS A 92 -5.69 -17.11 -4.06
CA HIS A 92 -6.56 -17.97 -4.86
C HIS A 92 -6.53 -19.43 -4.38
N ASP A 93 -5.33 -19.96 -4.13
CA ASP A 93 -5.19 -21.31 -3.55
C ASP A 93 -5.87 -21.43 -2.18
N LEU A 94 -5.59 -20.50 -1.26
CA LEU A 94 -6.18 -20.52 0.09
C LEU A 94 -7.70 -20.35 0.07
N SER A 95 -8.25 -19.45 -0.73
CA SER A 95 -9.69 -19.23 -0.84
C SER A 95 -10.45 -20.46 -1.35
N ASN A 96 -9.78 -21.28 -2.14
CA ASN A 96 -10.37 -22.49 -2.71
C ASN A 96 -10.10 -23.76 -1.86
N ASN A 97 -9.04 -23.81 -1.07
CA ASN A 97 -8.58 -25.05 -0.45
C ASN A 97 -8.45 -25.01 1.07
N HIS A 98 -8.36 -23.82 1.71
CA HIS A 98 -8.16 -23.73 3.16
C HIS A 98 -9.47 -23.84 3.93
N GLN A 99 -9.64 -24.89 4.72
CA GLN A 99 -10.91 -25.23 5.38
C GLN A 99 -11.42 -24.15 6.32
N SER A 100 -10.60 -23.68 7.28
CA SER A 100 -11.03 -22.67 8.25
C SER A 100 -11.34 -21.31 7.59
N LEU A 101 -10.60 -20.95 6.52
CA LEU A 101 -10.87 -19.72 5.76
C LEU A 101 -12.22 -19.83 5.04
N ARG A 102 -12.50 -20.95 4.40
CA ARG A 102 -13.78 -21.19 3.72
C ARG A 102 -14.94 -21.19 4.71
N GLY A 103 -14.77 -21.85 5.86
CA GLY A 103 -15.76 -21.81 6.94
C GLY A 103 -16.05 -20.39 7.41
N LEU A 104 -15.00 -19.57 7.65
CA LEU A 104 -15.17 -18.17 8.05
C LEU A 104 -15.85 -17.29 6.96
N MET A 105 -15.72 -17.68 5.69
CA MET A 105 -16.46 -17.03 4.60
C MET A 105 -17.92 -17.52 4.47
N GLY A 106 -18.32 -18.54 5.24
CA GLY A 106 -19.65 -19.15 5.18
C GLY A 106 -19.92 -19.93 3.89
N VAL A 107 -18.87 -20.54 3.31
CA VAL A 107 -18.98 -21.34 2.07
C VAL A 107 -18.56 -22.78 2.32
N GLU A 108 -18.94 -23.68 1.42
CA GLU A 108 -18.69 -25.10 1.54
C GLU A 108 -17.21 -25.42 1.79
N THR A 109 -16.93 -26.14 2.85
CA THR A 109 -15.56 -26.51 3.24
C THR A 109 -15.08 -27.77 2.52
N ARG A 110 -16.01 -28.69 2.20
CA ARG A 110 -15.76 -29.95 1.50
C ARG A 110 -16.68 -30.06 0.30
N LYS A 111 -16.32 -30.89 -0.67
CA LYS A 111 -17.20 -31.25 -1.77
C LYS A 111 -17.86 -32.60 -1.42
N VAL A 112 -19.10 -32.56 -0.94
CA VAL A 112 -19.88 -33.76 -0.65
C VAL A 112 -20.96 -33.95 -1.72
N PHE A 113 -21.70 -32.86 -2.05
CA PHE A 113 -22.71 -32.86 -3.08
C PHE A 113 -22.58 -31.63 -3.99
N GLY A 114 -22.74 -31.80 -5.29
CA GLY A 114 -22.75 -30.69 -6.25
C GLY A 114 -21.41 -29.98 -6.47
N ASP A 115 -21.47 -28.80 -7.03
CA ASP A 115 -20.30 -27.95 -7.27
C ASP A 115 -20.12 -26.97 -6.10
N ARG A 116 -18.97 -27.07 -5.41
CA ARG A 116 -18.62 -26.09 -4.38
C ARG A 116 -18.28 -24.75 -5.02
N LYS A 117 -18.51 -23.65 -4.30
CA LYS A 117 -18.13 -22.30 -4.73
C LYS A 117 -16.64 -22.24 -5.04
N TYR A 118 -16.31 -21.75 -6.24
CA TYR A 118 -14.95 -21.57 -6.73
C TYR A 118 -14.66 -20.08 -6.96
N TYR A 119 -13.51 -19.63 -6.51
CA TYR A 119 -13.04 -18.25 -6.66
C TYR A 119 -12.06 -18.18 -7.81
N GLU A 120 -12.43 -17.48 -8.89
CA GLU A 120 -11.54 -17.18 -9.99
C GLU A 120 -10.53 -16.10 -9.62
N LEU A 121 -9.28 -16.24 -10.08
CA LEU A 121 -8.18 -15.30 -9.77
C LEU A 121 -8.52 -13.85 -10.15
N GLN A 122 -9.12 -13.66 -11.33
CA GLN A 122 -9.51 -12.32 -11.79
C GLN A 122 -10.61 -11.72 -10.91
N ASN A 123 -11.58 -12.52 -10.51
CA ASN A 123 -12.64 -12.09 -9.60
C ASN A 123 -12.10 -11.63 -8.25
N LEU A 124 -11.08 -12.30 -7.71
CA LEU A 124 -10.41 -11.86 -6.47
C LEU A 124 -9.78 -10.47 -6.66
N LYS A 125 -9.00 -10.28 -7.74
CA LYS A 125 -8.35 -9.00 -8.05
C LYS A 125 -9.34 -7.85 -8.21
N ASP A 126 -10.42 -8.07 -8.94
CA ASP A 126 -11.42 -7.04 -9.25
C ASP A 126 -12.23 -6.67 -7.99
N ASN A 127 -12.56 -7.65 -7.16
CA ASN A 127 -13.33 -7.41 -5.95
C ASN A 127 -12.51 -6.68 -4.86
N LEU A 128 -11.29 -7.08 -4.61
CA LEU A 128 -10.47 -6.44 -3.55
C LEU A 128 -10.11 -4.98 -3.87
N ARG A 129 -10.14 -4.57 -5.13
CA ARG A 129 -9.95 -3.18 -5.55
C ARG A 129 -11.15 -2.27 -5.29
N LEU A 130 -12.31 -2.80 -4.91
CA LEU A 130 -13.52 -2.01 -4.67
C LEU A 130 -13.43 -1.14 -3.42
N LEU A 131 -12.62 -1.53 -2.43
CA LEU A 131 -12.43 -0.75 -1.20
C LEU A 131 -11.23 0.18 -1.37
N ASP A 132 -11.45 1.45 -1.09
CA ASP A 132 -10.43 2.48 -1.10
C ASP A 132 -9.87 2.78 0.30
N GLU A 133 -8.80 3.57 0.33
CA GLU A 133 -8.12 4.01 1.56
C GLU A 133 -9.10 4.60 2.58
N GLN A 134 -10.04 5.46 2.15
CA GLN A 134 -11.00 6.12 3.04
C GLN A 134 -11.97 5.13 3.69
N THR A 135 -12.49 4.19 2.91
CA THR A 135 -13.39 3.15 3.42
C THR A 135 -12.68 2.26 4.44
N LEU A 136 -11.46 1.85 4.13
CA LEU A 136 -10.63 1.04 5.01
C LEU A 136 -10.24 1.81 6.28
N GLY A 137 -9.99 3.12 6.19
CA GLY A 137 -9.78 4.00 7.35
C GLY A 137 -10.95 3.99 8.32
N LYS A 138 -12.19 4.14 7.81
CA LYS A 138 -13.41 4.07 8.64
C LYS A 138 -13.59 2.70 9.31
N ILE A 139 -13.27 1.61 8.59
CA ILE A 139 -13.30 0.26 9.18
C ILE A 139 -12.22 0.13 10.26
N ASN A 140 -11.03 0.68 10.02
CA ASN A 140 -9.95 0.71 11.00
C ASN A 140 -10.37 1.39 12.30
N GLU A 141 -11.08 2.52 12.25
CA GLU A 141 -11.62 3.20 13.44
C GLU A 141 -12.55 2.28 14.25
N VAL A 142 -13.43 1.54 13.58
CA VAL A 142 -14.34 0.58 14.25
C VAL A 142 -13.53 -0.49 14.98
N ILE A 143 -12.50 -1.04 14.34
CA ILE A 143 -11.63 -2.09 14.91
C ILE A 143 -10.85 -1.55 16.12
N VAL A 144 -10.24 -0.37 16.00
CA VAL A 144 -9.48 0.28 17.08
C VAL A 144 -10.38 0.56 18.27
N LYS A 145 -11.56 1.18 18.06
CA LYS A 145 -12.54 1.45 19.12
C LYS A 145 -13.05 0.16 19.79
N ALA A 146 -13.19 -0.93 19.03
CA ALA A 146 -13.51 -2.25 19.59
C ALA A 146 -12.38 -2.77 20.51
N GLY A 147 -11.14 -2.68 20.07
CA GLY A 147 -9.96 -3.04 20.87
C GLY A 147 -9.86 -2.22 22.15
N HIS A 148 -10.07 -0.89 22.08
CA HIS A 148 -10.11 -0.01 23.24
C HIS A 148 -11.19 -0.41 24.25
N ARG A 149 -12.42 -0.72 23.79
CA ARG A 149 -13.50 -1.20 24.67
C ARG A 149 -13.12 -2.48 25.41
N LEU A 150 -12.50 -3.44 24.73
CA LEU A 150 -12.04 -4.67 25.36
C LEU A 150 -10.95 -4.41 26.40
N LYS A 151 -9.99 -3.54 26.09
CA LYS A 151 -8.90 -3.16 27.02
C LYS A 151 -9.41 -2.41 28.25
N LYS A 152 -10.38 -1.51 28.09
CA LYS A 152 -11.06 -0.85 29.22
C LYS A 152 -11.78 -1.85 30.11
N LYS A 153 -12.49 -2.81 29.53
CA LYS A 153 -13.18 -3.87 30.27
C LYS A 153 -12.21 -4.74 31.07
N GLU A 154 -11.07 -5.10 30.45
CA GLU A 154 -10.00 -5.86 31.12
C GLU A 154 -9.43 -5.11 32.34
N ALA A 155 -9.28 -3.77 32.24
CA ALA A 155 -8.81 -2.92 33.32
C ALA A 155 -9.89 -2.57 34.38
N GLY A 156 -11.13 -3.01 34.22
CA GLY A 156 -12.24 -2.63 35.11
C GLY A 156 -12.74 -1.17 34.95
N GLN A 157 -12.33 -0.51 33.87
CA GLN A 157 -12.55 0.93 33.63
C GLN A 157 -13.61 1.23 32.55
N SER A 158 -14.61 0.37 32.41
CA SER A 158 -15.57 0.44 31.29
C SER A 158 -16.25 1.80 31.13
N ASN A 159 -16.50 2.53 32.22
CA ASN A 159 -17.19 3.83 32.23
C ASN A 159 -16.23 5.04 32.31
N GLU A 160 -14.92 4.82 32.39
CA GLU A 160 -13.97 5.91 32.50
C GLU A 160 -13.58 6.45 31.12
N VAL A 161 -13.10 7.69 31.07
CA VAL A 161 -12.49 8.28 29.88
C VAL A 161 -11.14 7.58 29.61
N LEU A 162 -10.92 7.13 28.38
CA LEU A 162 -9.66 6.49 28.03
C LEU A 162 -8.59 7.52 27.66
N GLY A 163 -7.54 7.60 28.46
CA GLY A 163 -6.35 8.38 28.11
C GLY A 163 -5.55 7.72 26.98
N LEU A 164 -5.27 8.47 25.93
CA LEU A 164 -4.48 7.99 24.80
C LEU A 164 -3.03 8.50 24.85
N VAL A 165 -2.09 7.56 24.82
CA VAL A 165 -0.65 7.80 24.72
C VAL A 165 -0.19 7.43 23.32
N LEU A 166 -0.09 8.43 22.46
CA LEU A 166 0.13 8.25 21.01
C LEU A 166 1.61 8.40 20.63
N LYS A 167 2.02 7.68 19.62
CA LYS A 167 3.39 7.67 19.09
C LYS A 167 3.31 7.65 17.57
N SER A 168 4.00 8.59 16.94
CA SER A 168 3.94 8.75 15.47
C SER A 168 5.33 8.76 14.88
N ASP A 169 5.53 7.99 13.82
CA ASP A 169 6.78 7.93 13.09
C ASP A 169 6.54 7.62 11.62
N THR A 170 7.55 7.89 10.78
CA THR A 170 7.55 7.60 9.36
C THR A 170 8.49 6.46 9.03
N PHE A 171 8.08 5.61 8.10
CA PHE A 171 8.95 4.58 7.52
C PHE A 171 8.79 4.53 6.01
N ALA A 172 9.86 4.12 5.32
CA ALA A 172 9.82 4.02 3.86
C ALA A 172 9.27 2.68 3.44
N VAL A 173 8.35 2.70 2.47
CA VAL A 173 7.72 1.54 1.87
C VAL A 173 8.07 1.50 0.39
N GLU A 174 8.62 0.39 -0.08
CA GLU A 174 9.04 0.27 -1.48
C GLU A 174 7.87 0.00 -2.43
N SER A 175 7.97 0.57 -3.62
CA SER A 175 7.16 0.15 -4.77
C SER A 175 7.81 -1.03 -5.49
N ASN A 176 7.01 -1.93 -6.06
CA ASN A 176 7.53 -3.07 -6.81
C ASN A 176 8.02 -2.66 -8.21
N ILE A 177 9.12 -1.96 -8.25
CA ILE A 177 9.82 -1.55 -9.48
C ILE A 177 11.25 -2.11 -9.52
N HIS A 178 11.81 -2.24 -10.72
CA HIS A 178 13.23 -2.53 -10.84
C HIS A 178 14.06 -1.27 -10.56
N PHE A 179 15.30 -1.44 -10.11
CA PHE A 179 16.18 -0.30 -9.85
C PHE A 179 16.40 0.53 -11.13
N PRO A 180 16.07 1.84 -11.11
CA PRO A 180 16.13 2.67 -12.32
C PRO A 180 17.55 3.04 -12.71
N THR A 181 17.85 2.90 -13.99
CA THR A 181 18.98 3.56 -14.65
C THR A 181 18.44 4.24 -15.91
N ASP A 182 19.03 5.35 -16.33
CA ASP A 182 18.53 6.06 -17.51
C ASP A 182 18.54 5.17 -18.76
N LEU A 183 19.52 4.27 -18.85
CA LEU A 183 19.61 3.28 -19.94
C LEU A 183 18.45 2.28 -19.93
N ASN A 184 18.02 1.77 -18.76
CA ASN A 184 16.91 0.83 -18.72
C ASN A 184 15.55 1.52 -18.86
N LEU A 185 15.40 2.75 -18.37
CA LEU A 185 14.16 3.53 -18.54
C LEU A 185 13.97 3.97 -20.00
N LEU A 186 15.06 4.29 -20.73
CA LEU A 186 15.03 4.50 -22.18
C LEU A 186 14.58 3.21 -22.92
N TRP A 187 15.11 2.05 -22.51
CA TRP A 187 14.66 0.75 -23.05
C TRP A 187 13.18 0.49 -22.76
N ASP A 188 12.73 0.72 -21.54
CA ASP A 188 11.33 0.50 -21.17
C ASP A 188 10.37 1.40 -21.96
N SER A 189 10.75 2.67 -22.18
CA SER A 189 9.97 3.61 -22.98
C SER A 189 9.89 3.18 -24.43
N ALA A 190 11.03 2.83 -25.03
CA ALA A 190 11.10 2.32 -26.42
C ALA A 190 10.29 1.03 -26.59
N ARG A 191 10.44 0.08 -25.66
CA ARG A 191 9.70 -1.18 -25.66
C ARG A 191 8.18 -0.94 -25.57
N LYS A 192 7.75 -0.03 -24.71
CA LYS A 192 6.32 0.28 -24.55
C LYS A 192 5.73 0.99 -25.75
N CYS A 193 6.48 1.86 -26.41
CA CYS A 193 6.06 2.38 -27.71
C CYS A 193 5.84 1.24 -28.72
N LEU A 194 6.81 0.32 -28.84
CA LEU A 194 6.69 -0.83 -29.77
C LEU A 194 5.54 -1.76 -29.40
N ASP A 195 5.33 -2.10 -28.12
CA ASP A 195 4.22 -2.92 -27.64
C ASP A 195 2.85 -2.28 -27.96
N THR A 196 2.75 -0.94 -27.82
CA THR A 196 1.52 -0.21 -28.12
C THR A 196 1.26 -0.13 -29.63
N VAL A 197 2.30 0.08 -30.43
CA VAL A 197 2.21 0.03 -31.91
C VAL A 197 1.76 -1.37 -32.38
N GLU A 198 2.27 -2.44 -31.79
CA GLU A 198 1.85 -3.82 -32.14
C GLU A 198 0.35 -4.05 -31.86
N LYS A 199 -0.18 -3.48 -30.78
CA LYS A 199 -1.61 -3.51 -30.47
C LYS A 199 -2.41 -2.67 -31.48
N LEU A 200 -1.96 -1.45 -31.78
CA LEU A 200 -2.62 -0.59 -32.77
C LEU A 200 -2.75 -1.22 -34.15
N ARG A 201 -1.75 -2.02 -34.58
CA ARG A 201 -1.78 -2.79 -35.85
C ARG A 201 -2.98 -3.73 -35.98
N GLN A 202 -3.61 -4.13 -34.90
CA GLN A 202 -4.79 -4.99 -34.91
C GLN A 202 -6.07 -4.23 -35.32
N TYR A 203 -6.06 -2.91 -35.17
CA TYR A 203 -7.21 -2.04 -35.40
C TYR A 203 -7.05 -1.08 -36.58
N VAL A 204 -5.81 -0.69 -36.88
CA VAL A 204 -5.51 0.33 -37.90
C VAL A 204 -4.44 -0.16 -38.86
N MET A 205 -4.67 0.04 -40.16
CA MET A 205 -3.64 -0.19 -41.17
C MET A 205 -2.55 0.88 -41.07
N MET A 206 -1.30 0.45 -40.93
CA MET A 206 -0.15 1.34 -40.72
C MET A 206 0.98 1.02 -41.69
N SER A 207 1.52 2.05 -42.36
CA SER A 207 2.68 1.92 -43.21
C SER A 207 3.99 1.93 -42.39
N GLY A 208 5.04 1.32 -42.92
CA GLY A 208 6.38 1.39 -42.35
C GLY A 208 6.67 0.58 -41.07
N TRP A 209 5.67 -0.17 -40.52
CA TRP A 209 5.79 -0.94 -39.28
C TRP A 209 5.88 -2.48 -39.48
N ARG A 210 6.19 -2.91 -40.70
CA ARG A 210 6.24 -4.34 -41.06
C ARG A 210 7.27 -5.14 -40.24
N LYS A 211 8.38 -4.51 -39.80
CA LYS A 211 9.51 -5.16 -39.13
C LYS A 211 9.58 -4.83 -37.62
N LEU A 212 8.47 -4.77 -36.90
CA LEU A 212 8.43 -4.46 -35.45
C LEU A 212 9.35 -5.34 -34.60
N LYS A 213 9.36 -6.67 -34.86
CA LYS A 213 10.25 -7.61 -34.14
C LYS A 213 11.74 -7.28 -34.34
N ASN A 214 12.09 -6.72 -35.49
CA ASN A 214 13.50 -6.31 -35.75
C ASN A 214 13.84 -5.05 -34.95
N TRP A 215 12.96 -4.05 -34.88
CA TRP A 215 13.11 -2.87 -34.03
C TRP A 215 13.34 -3.26 -32.57
N TYR A 216 12.48 -4.13 -32.05
CA TYR A 216 12.60 -4.64 -30.69
C TYR A 216 13.97 -5.30 -30.44
N ARG A 217 14.43 -6.19 -31.35
CA ARG A 217 15.72 -6.89 -31.23
C ARG A 217 16.91 -5.93 -31.27
N THR A 218 16.88 -4.97 -32.20
CA THR A 218 17.96 -4.00 -32.40
C THR A 218 18.12 -3.10 -31.17
N ILE A 219 17.07 -2.45 -30.72
CA ILE A 219 17.13 -1.55 -29.57
C ILE A 219 17.51 -2.32 -28.29
N LYS A 220 16.96 -3.51 -28.08
CA LYS A 220 17.33 -4.37 -26.95
C LYS A 220 18.80 -4.79 -26.96
N LYS A 221 19.36 -5.07 -28.13
CA LYS A 221 20.79 -5.40 -28.31
C LYS A 221 21.67 -4.21 -27.93
N LEU A 222 21.33 -3.00 -28.38
CA LEU A 222 22.05 -1.77 -28.08
C LEU A 222 21.99 -1.44 -26.58
N TYR A 223 20.79 -1.48 -25.97
CA TYR A 223 20.62 -1.35 -24.53
C TYR A 223 21.51 -2.33 -23.75
N ARG A 224 21.48 -3.63 -24.11
CA ARG A 224 22.30 -4.65 -23.43
C ARG A 224 23.80 -4.39 -23.59
N LYS A 225 24.26 -3.89 -24.75
CA LYS A 225 25.65 -3.52 -24.97
C LYS A 225 26.05 -2.39 -24.00
N CYS A 226 25.28 -1.31 -23.93
CA CYS A 226 25.54 -0.18 -23.00
C CYS A 226 25.54 -0.65 -21.54
N SER A 227 24.51 -1.40 -21.13
CA SER A 227 24.37 -1.90 -19.77
C SER A 227 25.51 -2.83 -19.35
N ASN A 228 25.98 -3.69 -20.24
CA ASN A 228 27.12 -4.58 -19.98
C ASN A 228 28.45 -3.81 -19.84
N ILE A 229 28.70 -2.80 -20.70
CA ILE A 229 29.86 -1.93 -20.59
C ILE A 229 29.82 -1.17 -19.27
N HIS A 230 28.67 -0.60 -18.91
CA HIS A 230 28.48 0.16 -17.67
C HIS A 230 28.72 -0.68 -16.42
N ARG A 231 28.31 -1.94 -16.43
CA ARG A 231 28.48 -2.88 -15.30
C ARG A 231 29.91 -3.39 -15.16
N LYS A 232 30.55 -3.76 -16.28
CA LYS A 232 31.88 -4.41 -16.26
C LYS A 232 33.02 -3.42 -16.13
N LYS A 233 32.82 -2.16 -16.57
CA LYS A 233 33.87 -1.14 -16.67
C LYS A 233 35.11 -1.68 -17.46
N GLY A 234 36.32 -1.50 -16.98
CA GLY A 234 37.55 -1.99 -17.63
C GLY A 234 38.27 -0.91 -18.46
N SER A 235 39.28 -1.30 -19.21
CA SER A 235 40.09 -0.39 -20.07
C SER A 235 39.24 0.34 -21.09
N ASN A 236 39.53 1.61 -21.32
CA ASN A 236 38.82 2.48 -22.26
C ASN A 236 37.29 2.56 -22.03
N TYR A 237 36.87 2.41 -20.75
CA TYR A 237 35.46 2.38 -20.36
C TYR A 237 34.67 3.56 -20.93
N ALA A 238 35.15 4.79 -20.73
CA ALA A 238 34.44 6.02 -21.12
C ALA A 238 34.23 6.06 -22.67
N SER A 239 35.24 5.81 -23.47
CA SER A 239 35.13 5.80 -24.92
C SER A 239 34.18 4.71 -25.42
N ARG A 240 34.30 3.49 -24.89
CA ARG A 240 33.43 2.36 -25.27
C ARG A 240 31.98 2.61 -24.91
N LEU A 241 31.73 3.21 -23.74
CA LEU A 241 30.40 3.55 -23.30
C LEU A 241 29.79 4.68 -24.16
N SER A 242 30.58 5.73 -24.45
CA SER A 242 30.17 6.84 -25.33
C SER A 242 29.76 6.31 -26.71
N THR A 243 30.60 5.56 -27.38
CA THR A 243 30.30 4.99 -28.72
C THR A 243 29.05 4.10 -28.69
N ALA A 244 28.91 3.24 -27.69
CA ALA A 244 27.73 2.37 -27.57
C ALA A 244 26.45 3.17 -27.29
N THR A 245 26.52 4.21 -26.45
CA THR A 245 25.40 5.07 -26.08
C THR A 245 24.97 5.92 -27.28
N THR A 246 25.91 6.47 -28.08
CA THR A 246 25.55 7.21 -29.30
C THR A 246 24.74 6.34 -30.27
N ALA A 247 25.20 5.12 -30.57
CA ALA A 247 24.45 4.22 -31.44
C ALA A 247 23.06 3.84 -30.86
N TYR A 248 22.96 3.74 -29.53
CA TYR A 248 21.68 3.47 -28.85
C TYR A 248 20.72 4.65 -28.98
N LEU A 249 21.19 5.88 -28.75
CA LEU A 249 20.43 7.10 -28.90
C LEU A 249 19.97 7.35 -30.34
N GLU A 250 20.84 7.13 -31.33
CA GLU A 250 20.47 7.23 -32.73
C GLU A 250 19.30 6.30 -33.08
N SER A 251 19.39 5.03 -32.68
CA SER A 251 18.30 4.08 -32.89
C SER A 251 17.01 4.48 -32.16
N ALA A 252 17.10 5.04 -30.94
CA ALA A 252 15.97 5.52 -30.18
C ALA A 252 15.31 6.76 -30.82
N ARG A 253 16.13 7.70 -31.36
CA ARG A 253 15.64 8.90 -32.09
C ARG A 253 14.88 8.51 -33.36
N VAL A 254 15.43 7.58 -34.16
CA VAL A 254 14.73 7.06 -35.36
C VAL A 254 13.38 6.40 -34.98
N LEU A 255 13.34 5.66 -33.86
CA LEU A 255 12.07 5.11 -33.38
C LEU A 255 11.10 6.22 -32.98
N LEU A 256 11.57 7.25 -32.28
CA LEU A 256 10.77 8.39 -31.86
C LEU A 256 10.14 9.11 -33.07
N ASP A 257 10.93 9.42 -34.11
CA ASP A 257 10.46 10.06 -35.34
C ASP A 257 9.36 9.23 -36.01
N LYS A 258 9.55 7.90 -36.07
CA LYS A 258 8.51 7.00 -36.60
C LYS A 258 7.21 7.00 -35.78
N VAL A 259 7.32 7.09 -34.45
CA VAL A 259 6.15 7.19 -33.58
C VAL A 259 5.44 8.53 -33.75
N ILE A 260 6.18 9.62 -33.94
CA ILE A 260 5.62 10.95 -34.24
C ILE A 260 4.82 10.93 -35.56
N VAL A 261 5.42 10.40 -36.62
CA VAL A 261 4.76 10.25 -37.93
C VAL A 261 3.48 9.43 -37.80
N LEU A 262 3.55 8.29 -37.10
CA LEU A 262 2.40 7.40 -36.88
C LEU A 262 1.25 8.12 -36.15
N LEU A 263 1.57 8.86 -35.08
CA LEU A 263 0.58 9.64 -34.33
C LEU A 263 -0.08 10.75 -35.16
N ALA A 264 0.65 11.30 -36.14
CA ALA A 264 0.08 12.28 -37.08
C ALA A 264 -0.86 11.63 -38.12
N GLU A 265 -0.56 10.38 -38.55
CA GLU A 265 -1.37 9.62 -39.52
C GLU A 265 -2.70 9.09 -38.91
N ILE A 266 -2.73 8.73 -37.63
CA ILE A 266 -3.89 8.05 -36.99
C ILE A 266 -4.92 9.06 -36.42
N LYS A 267 -4.83 10.34 -36.69
CA LYS A 267 -5.81 11.35 -36.17
C LYS A 267 -7.22 11.07 -36.69
N GLY A 268 -8.20 10.98 -35.75
CA GLY A 268 -9.63 11.04 -36.08
C GLY A 268 -10.36 9.69 -36.16
N THR A 269 -9.87 8.66 -35.50
CA THR A 269 -10.62 7.38 -35.35
C THR A 269 -11.62 7.51 -34.21
N ALA A 270 -12.90 7.16 -34.48
CA ALA A 270 -13.98 7.16 -33.49
C ALA A 270 -14.02 5.87 -32.60
N ASP A 271 -13.00 5.03 -32.66
CA ASP A 271 -12.93 3.79 -31.89
C ASP A 271 -12.27 4.06 -30.52
N ILE A 272 -13.01 3.86 -29.47
CA ILE A 272 -12.59 4.06 -28.05
C ILE A 272 -11.35 3.25 -27.69
N MET A 273 -11.19 2.05 -28.26
CA MET A 273 -10.01 1.21 -28.03
C MET A 273 -8.76 1.80 -28.68
N VAL A 274 -8.92 2.32 -29.88
CA VAL A 274 -7.82 2.99 -30.62
C VAL A 274 -7.43 4.29 -29.92
N GLU A 275 -8.39 5.09 -29.46
CA GLU A 275 -8.13 6.30 -28.68
C GLU A 275 -7.35 6.00 -27.38
N GLY A 276 -7.73 4.97 -26.62
CA GLY A 276 -7.02 4.54 -25.43
C GLY A 276 -5.57 4.10 -25.72
N LEU A 277 -5.33 3.46 -26.86
CA LEU A 277 -3.98 3.10 -27.31
C LEU A 277 -3.17 4.31 -27.76
N ILE A 278 -3.80 5.30 -28.42
CA ILE A 278 -3.16 6.55 -28.82
C ILE A 278 -2.72 7.35 -27.58
N ILE A 279 -3.59 7.49 -26.58
CA ILE A 279 -3.25 8.15 -25.30
C ILE A 279 -2.06 7.46 -24.63
N SER A 280 -2.06 6.13 -24.61
CA SER A 280 -0.96 5.35 -24.07
C SER A 280 0.34 5.57 -24.87
N LEU A 281 0.26 5.62 -26.19
CA LEU A 281 1.41 5.84 -27.06
C LEU A 281 1.97 7.26 -26.88
N LEU A 282 1.13 8.27 -26.75
CA LEU A 282 1.53 9.65 -26.46
C LEU A 282 2.30 9.74 -25.13
N SER A 283 1.80 9.06 -24.08
CA SER A 283 2.50 9.01 -22.79
C SER A 283 3.85 8.33 -22.90
N TYR A 284 3.96 7.18 -23.57
CA TYR A 284 5.25 6.49 -23.73
C TYR A 284 6.21 7.21 -24.68
N LYS A 285 5.69 7.91 -25.68
CA LYS A 285 6.45 8.81 -26.53
C LYS A 285 7.10 9.94 -25.73
N SER A 286 6.38 10.59 -24.84
CA SER A 286 6.90 11.63 -23.95
C SER A 286 7.99 11.09 -23.03
N TYR A 287 7.86 9.90 -22.47
CA TYR A 287 8.94 9.25 -21.72
C TYR A 287 10.16 8.91 -22.61
N LEU A 288 9.93 8.45 -23.83
CA LEU A 288 11.01 8.15 -24.78
C LEU A 288 11.84 9.40 -25.10
N GLU A 289 11.19 10.53 -25.38
CA GLU A 289 11.84 11.85 -25.57
C GLU A 289 12.66 12.24 -24.36
N LYS A 290 12.05 12.18 -23.18
CA LYS A 290 12.71 12.55 -21.92
C LYS A 290 13.95 11.71 -21.66
N PHE A 291 13.88 10.39 -21.85
CA PHE A 291 15.02 9.52 -21.57
C PHE A 291 16.10 9.56 -22.66
N ILE A 292 15.77 9.93 -23.89
CA ILE A 292 16.76 10.27 -24.91
C ILE A 292 17.58 11.49 -24.44
N ASP A 293 16.93 12.56 -23.97
CA ASP A 293 17.60 13.74 -23.44
C ASP A 293 18.43 13.41 -22.18
N LEU A 294 17.86 12.72 -21.19
CA LEU A 294 18.56 12.38 -19.95
C LEU A 294 19.80 11.50 -20.17
N VAL A 295 19.73 10.52 -21.07
CA VAL A 295 20.87 9.65 -21.40
C VAL A 295 21.95 10.44 -22.13
N ASP A 296 21.59 11.34 -23.04
CA ASP A 296 22.51 12.20 -23.75
C ASP A 296 23.28 13.12 -22.77
N ARG A 297 22.55 13.94 -22.03
CA ARG A 297 23.12 14.91 -21.05
C ARG A 297 23.99 14.23 -20.01
N ARG A 298 23.52 13.10 -19.47
CA ARG A 298 24.20 12.45 -18.35
C ARG A 298 25.37 11.59 -18.76
N ILE A 299 25.26 10.81 -19.85
CA ILE A 299 26.28 9.83 -20.24
C ILE A 299 27.24 10.41 -21.25
N LEU A 300 26.80 11.19 -22.23
CA LEU A 300 27.65 11.77 -23.26
C LEU A 300 28.22 13.11 -22.82
N GLN A 301 27.44 13.97 -22.18
CA GLN A 301 27.86 15.29 -21.75
C GLN A 301 28.38 15.34 -20.29
N GLY A 302 28.16 14.28 -19.49
CA GLY A 302 28.64 14.21 -18.10
C GLY A 302 27.87 15.10 -17.11
N GLU A 303 26.68 15.58 -17.47
CA GLU A 303 25.88 16.48 -16.64
C GLU A 303 25.33 15.79 -15.38
N LYS A 304 25.30 16.51 -14.26
CA LYS A 304 24.64 16.09 -13.02
C LYS A 304 23.18 16.54 -13.01
N ILE A 305 22.27 15.63 -13.28
CA ILE A 305 20.83 15.89 -13.32
C ILE A 305 20.26 15.95 -11.90
N PRO A 306 19.50 17.00 -11.51
CA PRO A 306 18.81 17.07 -10.24
C PRO A 306 17.77 15.95 -10.08
N ASN A 307 17.49 15.54 -8.83
CA ASN A 307 16.49 14.48 -8.59
C ASN A 307 15.06 14.93 -8.94
N SER A 308 14.76 16.22 -8.89
CA SER A 308 13.48 16.81 -9.32
C SER A 308 13.14 16.49 -10.78
N ASP A 309 14.15 16.38 -11.64
CA ASP A 309 13.99 16.19 -13.08
C ASP A 309 13.92 14.70 -13.46
N LYS A 310 14.25 13.81 -12.51
CA LYS A 310 14.29 12.37 -12.74
C LYS A 310 12.91 11.73 -12.56
N ILE A 311 12.67 10.72 -13.37
CA ILE A 311 11.57 9.76 -13.21
C ILE A 311 12.21 8.42 -12.88
N PHE A 312 11.70 7.75 -11.84
CA PHE A 312 12.29 6.50 -11.36
C PHE A 312 11.57 5.26 -11.93
N SER A 313 10.38 5.42 -12.49
CA SER A 313 9.67 4.36 -13.20
C SER A 313 8.68 4.97 -14.19
N ILE A 314 8.61 4.44 -15.40
CA ILE A 314 7.55 4.79 -16.35
C ILE A 314 6.23 4.07 -16.07
N PHE A 315 6.28 3.00 -15.24
CA PHE A 315 5.12 2.20 -14.85
C PHE A 315 4.49 2.71 -13.55
N GLU A 316 5.32 3.28 -12.66
CA GLU A 316 4.95 3.85 -11.37
C GLU A 316 5.56 5.26 -11.27
N PRO A 317 5.06 6.25 -12.03
CA PRO A 317 5.67 7.59 -12.11
C PRO A 317 5.60 8.38 -10.80
N HIS A 318 4.75 7.95 -9.86
CA HIS A 318 4.61 8.57 -8.55
C HIS A 318 5.75 8.24 -7.57
N VAL A 319 6.59 7.25 -7.87
CA VAL A 319 7.62 6.76 -6.97
C VAL A 319 8.68 7.82 -6.68
N GLU A 320 9.04 7.94 -5.43
CA GLU A 320 10.04 8.87 -4.92
C GLU A 320 11.36 8.16 -4.59
N TRP A 321 12.44 8.93 -4.59
CA TRP A 321 13.78 8.52 -4.19
C TRP A 321 13.97 8.87 -2.71
N LEU A 322 13.92 7.86 -1.85
CA LEU A 322 14.05 8.01 -0.41
C LEU A 322 15.47 7.68 0.02
N ALA A 323 16.22 8.70 0.45
CA ALA A 323 17.57 8.53 0.96
C ALA A 323 17.52 8.09 2.43
N LYS A 324 18.03 6.90 2.74
CA LYS A 324 18.21 6.43 4.14
C LYS A 324 19.65 6.61 4.60
N GLY A 325 19.81 7.16 5.80
CA GLY A 325 21.13 7.29 6.46
C GLY A 325 21.67 6.00 7.06
N LYS A 326 21.08 4.83 6.77
CA LYS A 326 21.46 3.52 7.35
C LYS A 326 22.61 2.87 6.58
N GLN A 327 23.50 2.15 7.30
CA GLN A 327 24.50 1.26 6.71
C GLN A 327 23.77 0.14 5.93
N GLY A 328 24.11 -0.04 4.65
CA GLY A 328 23.55 -1.07 3.76
C GLY A 328 22.80 -0.47 2.59
N LYS A 329 21.49 -0.50 2.58
CA LYS A 329 20.66 0.02 1.49
C LYS A 329 20.52 1.53 1.62
N LYS A 330 21.28 2.29 0.82
CA LYS A 330 21.33 3.76 0.88
C LYS A 330 20.09 4.45 0.34
N VAL A 331 19.29 3.75 -0.46
CA VAL A 331 18.15 4.32 -1.18
C VAL A 331 17.02 3.30 -1.27
N GLU A 332 15.81 3.77 -1.05
CA GLU A 332 14.57 3.05 -1.30
C GLU A 332 13.72 3.82 -2.31
N LEU A 333 12.95 3.10 -3.09
CA LEU A 333 12.13 3.64 -4.18
C LEU A 333 10.67 3.35 -3.87
N GLY A 334 9.94 4.36 -3.41
CA GLY A 334 8.57 4.21 -2.94
C GLY A 334 8.06 5.49 -2.31
N HIS A 335 7.36 5.37 -1.18
CA HIS A 335 6.86 6.49 -0.39
C HIS A 335 7.14 6.30 1.09
N ASN A 336 7.32 7.39 1.80
CA ASN A 336 7.22 7.36 3.25
C ASN A 336 5.76 7.17 3.66
N VAL A 337 5.55 6.41 4.71
CA VAL A 337 4.24 6.20 5.33
C VAL A 337 4.34 6.64 6.79
N LEU A 338 3.47 7.56 7.18
CA LEU A 338 3.28 7.97 8.55
C LEU A 338 2.34 6.97 9.22
N VAL A 339 2.69 6.51 10.42
CA VAL A 339 1.81 5.70 11.27
C VAL A 339 1.77 6.28 12.67
N THR A 340 0.60 6.23 13.29
CA THR A 340 0.41 6.59 14.68
C THR A 340 -0.14 5.40 15.44
N THR A 341 0.52 5.03 16.53
CA THR A 341 0.12 3.92 17.39
C THR A 341 -0.22 4.40 18.80
N ASP A 342 -1.12 3.68 19.47
CA ASP A 342 -1.51 3.92 20.85
C ASP A 342 -0.66 3.10 21.87
N GLN A 343 -1.03 3.16 23.15
CA GLN A 343 -0.39 2.38 24.22
C GLN A 343 -0.70 0.87 24.15
N TYR A 344 -1.71 0.46 23.41
CA TYR A 344 -2.10 -0.94 23.20
C TYR A 344 -1.55 -1.52 21.90
N ASN A 345 -0.74 -0.72 21.17
CA ASN A 345 -0.16 -1.03 19.87
C ASN A 345 -1.18 -1.24 18.74
N PHE A 346 -2.33 -0.56 18.79
CA PHE A 346 -3.17 -0.39 17.61
C PHE A 346 -2.64 0.76 16.77
N ILE A 347 -2.65 0.62 15.46
CA ILE A 347 -2.39 1.70 14.52
C ILE A 347 -3.66 2.51 14.36
N VAL A 348 -3.71 3.68 15.02
CA VAL A 348 -4.91 4.53 15.07
C VAL A 348 -5.06 5.41 13.85
N ASP A 349 -3.94 5.80 13.21
CA ASP A 349 -3.92 6.61 11.99
C ASP A 349 -2.73 6.21 11.10
N HIS A 350 -2.90 6.36 9.79
CA HIS A 350 -1.83 6.19 8.81
C HIS A 350 -2.04 7.11 7.61
N GLU A 351 -0.94 7.51 6.96
CA GLU A 351 -0.98 8.34 5.76
C GLU A 351 0.20 8.02 4.84
N VAL A 352 -0.06 7.85 3.54
CA VAL A 352 0.98 7.75 2.51
C VAL A 352 1.42 9.15 2.12
N ILE A 353 2.68 9.46 2.39
CA ILE A 353 3.26 10.80 2.22
C ILE A 353 3.75 10.98 0.79
N ILE A 354 3.42 12.13 0.20
CA ILE A 354 3.84 12.49 -1.15
C ILE A 354 4.56 13.83 -1.11
N LYS A 355 5.86 13.81 -1.36
CA LYS A 355 6.73 15.01 -1.47
C LYS A 355 6.61 15.99 -0.29
N GLN A 356 6.43 15.47 0.92
CA GLN A 356 6.36 16.28 2.14
C GLN A 356 7.46 15.88 3.12
N THR A 357 7.85 16.82 3.98
CA THR A 357 8.81 16.59 5.07
C THR A 357 8.08 16.23 6.35
N ASP A 358 8.73 15.48 7.24
CA ASP A 358 8.14 15.06 8.52
C ASP A 358 7.65 16.25 9.37
N SER A 359 8.34 17.38 9.35
CA SER A 359 7.94 18.59 10.07
C SER A 359 6.61 19.19 9.59
N ALA A 360 6.25 19.00 8.32
CA ALA A 360 4.98 19.46 7.76
C ALA A 360 3.80 18.55 8.15
N LEU A 361 4.05 17.32 8.57
CA LEU A 361 3.03 16.30 8.86
C LEU A 361 2.45 16.41 10.27
N ALA A 362 3.22 16.94 11.23
CA ALA A 362 2.85 16.90 12.64
C ALA A 362 1.54 17.65 12.95
N LEU A 363 1.31 18.81 12.35
CA LEU A 363 0.08 19.58 12.59
C LEU A 363 -1.16 18.93 11.95
N PRO A 364 -1.17 18.59 10.65
CA PRO A 364 -2.31 17.89 10.05
C PRO A 364 -2.65 16.58 10.78
N LEU A 365 -1.65 15.80 11.15
CA LEU A 365 -1.85 14.59 11.94
C LEU A 365 -2.52 14.88 13.28
N GLY A 366 -1.98 15.85 14.04
CA GLY A 366 -2.54 16.20 15.35
C GLY A 366 -4.01 16.61 15.27
N LEU A 367 -4.38 17.40 14.25
CA LEU A 367 -5.78 17.81 14.04
C LEU A 367 -6.67 16.63 13.66
N ARG A 368 -6.22 15.69 12.83
CA ARG A 368 -6.98 14.45 12.54
C ARG A 368 -7.20 13.61 13.81
N LEU A 369 -6.20 13.49 14.65
CA LEU A 369 -6.33 12.73 15.91
C LEU A 369 -7.31 13.41 16.88
N VAL A 370 -7.37 14.73 16.92
CA VAL A 370 -8.39 15.48 17.66
C VAL A 370 -9.77 15.22 17.10
N GLU A 371 -9.94 15.18 15.78
CA GLU A 371 -11.22 14.83 15.14
C GLU A 371 -11.66 13.40 15.48
N LEU A 372 -10.73 12.44 15.43
CA LEU A 372 -11.00 11.02 15.67
C LEU A 372 -11.31 10.69 17.14
N PHE A 373 -10.63 11.37 18.08
CA PHE A 373 -10.62 11.01 19.50
C PHE A 373 -10.89 12.19 20.45
N GLY A 374 -11.25 13.36 19.94
CA GLY A 374 -11.53 14.54 20.77
C GLY A 374 -12.91 14.53 21.45
N ALA A 375 -13.70 13.48 21.27
CA ALA A 375 -15.04 13.35 21.89
C ALA A 375 -14.98 12.69 23.28
N ASP A 376 -16.06 12.81 24.06
CA ASP A 376 -16.20 12.52 25.48
C ASP A 376 -15.67 11.18 26.02
N GLN A 377 -15.39 10.21 25.16
CA GLN A 377 -14.91 8.89 25.56
C GLN A 377 -13.38 8.78 25.66
N TYR A 378 -12.64 9.78 25.17
CA TYR A 378 -11.17 9.78 25.10
C TYR A 378 -10.60 11.08 25.63
N SER A 379 -9.40 11.00 26.21
CA SER A 379 -8.54 12.15 26.48
C SER A 379 -7.20 11.98 25.80
N LEU A 380 -6.72 13.02 25.14
CA LEU A 380 -5.43 13.00 24.44
C LEU A 380 -4.32 13.33 25.45
N GLU A 381 -3.80 12.31 26.15
CA GLU A 381 -2.78 12.50 27.18
C GLU A 381 -1.46 12.93 26.59
N SER A 382 -0.98 12.21 25.59
CA SER A 382 0.30 12.57 24.97
C SER A 382 0.43 12.13 23.53
N ILE A 383 1.23 12.88 22.77
CA ILE A 383 1.71 12.48 21.45
C ILE A 383 3.23 12.65 21.39
N SER A 384 3.93 11.65 20.87
CA SER A 384 5.38 11.66 20.72
C SER A 384 5.81 11.48 19.27
N PHE A 385 6.83 12.21 18.87
CA PHE A 385 7.41 12.25 17.53
C PHE A 385 8.93 12.05 17.58
N ASP A 386 9.53 11.64 16.46
CA ASP A 386 10.97 11.70 16.28
C ASP A 386 11.44 13.16 16.03
N ARG A 387 12.77 13.36 16.08
CA ARG A 387 13.41 14.69 15.92
C ARG A 387 13.11 15.35 14.58
N GLY A 388 12.87 14.57 13.53
CA GLY A 388 12.53 15.06 12.18
C GLY A 388 11.26 15.90 12.11
N PHE A 389 10.33 15.67 13.04
CA PHE A 389 9.04 16.37 13.12
C PHE A 389 9.12 17.74 13.82
N TYR A 390 10.25 18.10 14.42
CA TYR A 390 10.31 19.28 15.27
C TYR A 390 9.92 20.56 14.54
N SER A 391 8.94 21.26 15.12
CA SER A 391 8.53 22.62 14.77
C SER A 391 8.00 23.31 16.03
N GLY A 392 8.66 24.39 16.46
CA GLY A 392 8.25 25.15 17.66
C GLY A 392 6.79 25.64 17.58
N PRO A 393 6.39 26.34 16.51
CA PRO A 393 5.00 26.79 16.35
C PRO A 393 3.99 25.64 16.35
N VAL A 394 4.29 24.53 15.66
CA VAL A 394 3.41 23.35 15.64
C VAL A 394 3.26 22.73 17.03
N LYS A 395 4.36 22.61 17.77
CA LYS A 395 4.34 22.11 19.15
C LYS A 395 3.40 22.93 20.04
N GLN A 396 3.46 24.26 19.96
CA GLN A 396 2.57 25.15 20.73
C GLN A 396 1.10 24.97 20.36
N VAL A 397 0.76 24.73 19.10
CA VAL A 397 -0.62 24.46 18.67
C VAL A 397 -1.08 23.11 19.23
N LEU A 398 -0.26 22.06 19.12
CA LEU A 398 -0.60 20.73 19.60
C LEU A 398 -0.75 20.67 21.14
N GLN A 399 0.01 21.46 21.88
CA GLN A 399 -0.11 21.60 23.36
C GLN A 399 -1.47 22.15 23.83
N LYS A 400 -2.28 22.72 22.91
CA LYS A 400 -3.66 23.12 23.25
C LYS A 400 -4.63 21.94 23.25
N HIS A 401 -4.28 20.82 22.62
CA HIS A 401 -5.15 19.66 22.45
C HIS A 401 -4.63 18.43 23.19
N PHE A 402 -3.31 18.29 23.34
CA PHE A 402 -2.66 17.19 24.05
C PHE A 402 -2.08 17.68 25.37
N GLN A 403 -2.26 16.92 26.44
CA GLN A 403 -1.69 17.29 27.76
C GLN A 403 -0.14 17.34 27.68
N GLN A 404 0.49 16.46 26.91
CA GLN A 404 1.94 16.44 26.68
C GLN A 404 2.29 16.22 25.21
N VAL A 405 3.16 17.05 24.66
CA VAL A 405 3.69 16.91 23.29
C VAL A 405 5.21 16.68 23.37
N ILE A 406 5.61 15.47 23.01
CA ILE A 406 7.02 15.05 23.03
C ILE A 406 7.60 15.20 21.63
N MET A 407 8.28 16.31 21.41
CA MET A 407 8.88 16.67 20.11
C MET A 407 10.31 17.15 20.34
N PRO A 408 11.30 16.24 20.36
CA PRO A 408 12.68 16.58 20.70
C PRO A 408 13.31 17.51 19.66
N LYS A 409 13.94 18.59 20.11
CA LYS A 409 14.59 19.56 19.21
C LYS A 409 15.91 19.01 18.67
N PRO A 410 16.17 19.06 17.35
CA PRO A 410 17.47 18.75 16.78
C PRO A 410 18.46 19.92 17.02
N GLY A 411 19.77 19.60 17.13
CA GLY A 411 20.85 20.60 17.26
C GLY A 411 20.90 21.29 18.62
N LYS A 412 21.37 22.56 18.64
CA LYS A 412 21.53 23.34 19.86
C LYS A 412 20.18 23.72 20.47
N LYS A 413 20.06 23.57 21.78
CA LYS A 413 18.87 23.88 22.57
C LYS A 413 19.14 25.12 23.44
N ASN A 414 18.11 25.91 23.69
CA ASN A 414 18.16 26.95 24.72
C ASN A 414 17.90 26.32 26.11
N HIS A 415 18.01 27.13 27.17
CA HIS A 415 17.87 26.66 28.56
C HIS A 415 16.49 26.07 28.85
N GLU A 416 15.42 26.70 28.37
CA GLU A 416 14.02 26.23 28.54
C GLU A 416 13.78 24.88 27.88
N GLN A 417 14.26 24.71 26.65
CA GLN A 417 14.13 23.45 25.89
C GLN A 417 14.93 22.31 26.54
N THR A 418 16.11 22.66 27.13
CA THR A 418 16.90 21.68 27.86
C THR A 418 16.17 21.27 29.14
N ASN A 419 15.63 22.23 29.90
CA ASN A 419 14.87 21.94 31.10
C ASN A 419 13.60 21.11 30.82
N GLU A 420 12.89 21.41 29.73
CA GLU A 420 11.73 20.62 29.32
C GLU A 420 12.11 19.17 28.99
N GLU A 421 13.16 18.97 28.17
CA GLU A 421 13.58 17.64 27.75
C GLU A 421 14.23 16.79 28.87
N THR A 422 14.70 17.41 29.95
CA THR A 422 15.24 16.73 31.15
C THR A 422 14.15 16.35 32.16
N GLN A 423 12.91 16.78 31.97
CA GLN A 423 11.81 16.37 32.87
C GLN A 423 11.59 14.85 32.77
N LYS A 424 11.41 14.22 33.94
CA LYS A 424 11.19 12.76 34.03
C LYS A 424 10.00 12.26 33.17
N SER A 425 8.94 13.06 33.09
CA SER A 425 7.76 12.75 32.25
C SER A 425 8.13 12.73 30.77
N PHE A 426 8.87 13.75 30.30
CA PHE A 426 9.32 13.84 28.91
C PHE A 426 10.25 12.67 28.56
N GLU A 427 11.26 12.40 29.38
CA GLU A 427 12.19 11.27 29.16
C GLU A 427 11.47 9.93 29.13
N LYS A 428 10.50 9.70 30.03
CA LYS A 428 9.70 8.47 30.08
C LYS A 428 8.91 8.26 28.79
N LEU A 429 8.22 9.29 28.29
CA LEU A 429 7.43 9.22 27.07
C LEU A 429 8.32 9.12 25.82
N ARG A 430 9.46 9.82 25.81
CA ARG A 430 10.46 9.68 24.74
C ARG A 430 11.04 8.26 24.66
N LYS A 431 11.32 7.61 25.79
CA LYS A 431 11.73 6.19 25.81
C LYS A 431 10.63 5.26 25.30
N LYS A 432 9.37 5.55 25.64
CA LYS A 432 8.22 4.78 25.15
C LYS A 432 7.97 4.96 23.64
N HIS A 433 8.50 6.02 23.04
CA HIS A 433 8.36 6.27 21.59
C HIS A 433 8.95 5.12 20.76
N SER A 434 10.04 4.48 21.18
CA SER A 434 10.64 3.34 20.46
C SER A 434 9.68 2.16 20.20
N ALA A 435 8.57 2.09 20.92
CA ALA A 435 7.55 1.07 20.66
C ALA A 435 6.89 1.22 19.28
N VAL A 436 6.87 2.42 18.67
CA VAL A 436 6.35 2.60 17.32
C VAL A 436 7.21 1.88 16.28
N GLU A 437 8.55 1.86 16.47
CA GLU A 437 9.47 1.14 15.60
C GLU A 437 9.17 -0.37 15.60
N SER A 438 8.82 -0.94 16.78
CA SER A 438 8.42 -2.35 16.88
C SER A 438 7.13 -2.64 16.11
N ASN A 439 6.15 -1.73 16.16
CA ASN A 439 4.90 -1.86 15.43
C ASN A 439 5.11 -1.71 13.91
N ILE A 440 5.98 -0.80 13.49
CA ILE A 440 6.40 -0.65 12.09
C ILE A 440 7.08 -1.94 11.61
N ASN A 441 8.01 -2.48 12.36
CA ASN A 441 8.69 -3.73 12.02
C ASN A 441 7.71 -4.91 11.89
N GLU A 442 6.72 -5.03 12.77
CA GLU A 442 5.67 -6.04 12.67
C GLU A 442 4.81 -5.84 11.41
N LEU A 443 4.51 -4.59 11.04
CA LEU A 443 3.77 -4.23 9.83
C LEU A 443 4.59 -4.55 8.57
N GLU A 444 5.89 -4.24 8.55
CA GLU A 444 6.82 -4.59 7.46
C GLU A 444 6.91 -6.12 7.27
N HIS A 445 7.03 -6.89 8.35
CA HIS A 445 7.04 -8.35 8.28
C HIS A 445 5.71 -8.94 7.77
N SER A 446 4.60 -8.23 7.93
CA SER A 446 3.32 -8.58 7.35
C SER A 446 3.17 -8.13 5.89
N GLY A 447 4.24 -7.63 5.25
CA GLY A 447 4.31 -7.30 3.82
C GLY A 447 4.16 -5.83 3.49
N ALA A 448 4.09 -4.94 4.48
CA ALA A 448 4.08 -3.49 4.25
C ALA A 448 5.49 -2.90 4.01
N ASP A 449 6.51 -3.73 3.79
CA ASP A 449 7.84 -3.33 3.34
C ASP A 449 7.87 -3.01 1.84
N LYS A 450 7.04 -3.72 1.06
CA LYS A 450 7.00 -3.57 -0.40
C LYS A 450 5.59 -3.75 -0.97
N VAL A 451 5.05 -2.67 -1.54
CA VAL A 451 3.74 -2.68 -2.19
C VAL A 451 3.81 -3.40 -3.53
N ARG A 452 2.94 -4.40 -3.72
CA ARG A 452 2.84 -5.20 -4.95
C ARG A 452 1.74 -4.70 -5.90
N ASP A 453 0.83 -3.86 -5.42
CA ASP A 453 -0.26 -3.30 -6.21
C ASP A 453 0.22 -2.09 -7.02
N LYS A 454 -0.43 -1.83 -8.16
CA LYS A 454 0.00 -0.81 -9.12
C LYS A 454 -0.72 0.51 -8.93
N GLY A 455 0.02 1.59 -9.24
CA GLY A 455 -0.44 2.96 -9.18
C GLY A 455 -0.52 3.52 -7.75
N LEU A 456 -0.55 4.85 -7.63
CA LEU A 456 -0.62 5.51 -6.32
C LEU A 456 -1.85 5.11 -5.52
N GLY A 457 -3.03 5.02 -6.18
CA GLY A 457 -4.25 4.53 -5.52
C GLY A 457 -4.11 3.09 -5.03
N GLY A 458 -3.48 2.20 -5.82
CA GLY A 458 -3.15 0.85 -5.41
C GLY A 458 -2.18 0.80 -4.22
N PHE A 459 -1.18 1.70 -4.22
CA PHE A 459 -0.24 1.84 -3.11
C PHE A 459 -0.96 2.23 -1.80
N LYS A 460 -1.81 3.26 -1.86
CA LYS A 460 -2.59 3.74 -0.71
C LYS A 460 -3.54 2.67 -0.18
N ASN A 461 -4.28 2.01 -1.07
CA ASN A 461 -5.19 0.94 -0.69
C ASN A 461 -4.46 -0.26 -0.07
N TYR A 462 -3.28 -0.61 -0.60
CA TYR A 462 -2.45 -1.68 -0.04
C TYR A 462 -2.04 -1.36 1.40
N MET A 463 -1.60 -0.14 1.67
CA MET A 463 -1.22 0.30 3.02
C MET A 463 -2.42 0.31 3.96
N ALA A 464 -3.57 0.83 3.54
CA ALA A 464 -4.80 0.82 4.32
C ALA A 464 -5.26 -0.62 4.68
N TRP A 465 -5.23 -1.54 3.72
CA TRP A 465 -5.48 -2.96 3.97
C TRP A 465 -4.48 -3.57 4.95
N SER A 466 -3.19 -3.24 4.84
CA SER A 466 -2.15 -3.73 5.75
C SER A 466 -2.42 -3.29 7.19
N VAL A 467 -2.82 -2.04 7.40
CA VAL A 467 -3.18 -1.49 8.71
C VAL A 467 -4.44 -2.17 9.27
N VAL A 468 -5.49 -2.34 8.47
CA VAL A 468 -6.71 -3.06 8.89
C VAL A 468 -6.39 -4.50 9.28
N ALA A 469 -5.61 -5.21 8.48
CA ALA A 469 -5.20 -6.59 8.76
C ALA A 469 -4.35 -6.70 10.03
N TYR A 470 -3.41 -5.76 10.23
CA TYR A 470 -2.61 -5.64 11.45
C TYR A 470 -3.51 -5.46 12.69
N ASN A 471 -4.43 -4.51 12.64
CA ASN A 471 -5.31 -4.21 13.77
C ASN A 471 -6.33 -5.32 14.05
N LEU A 472 -6.83 -6.01 13.03
CA LEU A 472 -7.68 -7.20 13.21
C LEU A 472 -6.92 -8.34 13.90
N LYS A 473 -5.67 -8.59 13.50
CA LYS A 473 -4.80 -9.55 14.18
C LYS A 473 -4.57 -9.15 15.64
N ARG A 474 -4.37 -7.84 15.90
CA ARG A 474 -4.20 -7.31 17.24
C ARG A 474 -5.47 -7.48 18.08
N LEU A 475 -6.64 -7.14 17.52
CA LEU A 475 -7.94 -7.37 18.13
C LEU A 475 -8.15 -8.86 18.45
N GLY A 476 -7.86 -9.74 17.50
CA GLY A 476 -7.98 -11.18 17.69
C GLY A 476 -7.10 -11.70 18.82
N ARG A 477 -5.88 -11.18 18.98
CA ARG A 477 -5.01 -11.49 20.11
C ARG A 477 -5.68 -11.09 21.44
N VAL A 478 -6.23 -9.89 21.53
CA VAL A 478 -6.96 -9.45 22.73
C VAL A 478 -8.16 -10.34 23.03
N VAL A 479 -8.92 -10.71 22.00
CA VAL A 479 -10.08 -11.61 22.09
C VAL A 479 -9.66 -13.00 22.58
N MET A 480 -8.55 -13.53 22.07
CA MET A 480 -8.01 -14.84 22.49
C MET A 480 -7.49 -14.80 23.94
N ASP A 481 -6.71 -13.76 24.28
CA ASP A 481 -6.15 -13.59 25.64
C ASP A 481 -7.27 -13.49 26.70
N GLN A 482 -8.42 -12.92 26.36
CA GLN A 482 -9.61 -12.77 27.22
C GLN A 482 -10.61 -13.95 27.12
N ASN A 483 -10.28 -15.01 26.36
CA ASN A 483 -11.15 -16.18 26.11
C ASN A 483 -12.58 -15.79 25.63
N LEU A 484 -12.67 -14.79 24.74
CA LEU A 484 -13.93 -14.32 24.16
C LEU A 484 -14.30 -15.02 22.84
N VAL A 485 -13.50 -15.95 22.38
CA VAL A 485 -13.85 -16.81 21.23
C VAL A 485 -14.94 -17.79 21.65
N PRO A 486 -16.01 -17.97 20.86
CA PRO A 486 -17.07 -18.94 21.19
C PRO A 486 -16.50 -20.35 21.42
N LYS A 487 -17.01 -21.07 22.43
CA LYS A 487 -16.53 -22.42 22.75
C LYS A 487 -16.63 -23.40 21.58
N PHE A 488 -17.66 -23.26 20.74
CA PHE A 488 -17.82 -24.08 19.52
C PHE A 488 -16.69 -23.90 18.52
N ALA A 489 -15.98 -22.75 18.59
CA ALA A 489 -14.85 -22.45 17.71
C ALA A 489 -13.51 -22.96 18.28
N THR A 490 -13.50 -23.56 19.48
CA THR A 490 -12.28 -23.97 20.22
C THR A 490 -12.19 -25.46 20.50
N GLU A 491 -13.29 -26.21 20.36
CA GLU A 491 -13.35 -27.68 20.42
C GLU A 491 -13.15 -28.31 19.03
#